data_235a5a1d2f8bd0e797285cf29979764f
#
_entry.id   235a5a1d2f8bd0e797285cf29979764f
#
_cell.length_a   1.000
_cell.length_b   1.000
_cell.length_c   1.000
_cell.angle_alpha   90.00
_cell.angle_beta   90.00
_cell.angle_gamma   90.00
#
_symmetry.space_group_name_H-M   'P 1'
#
loop_
_entity.id
_entity.type
_entity.pdbx_description
1 polymer ?
#
loop_
_entity_poly.entity_id
_entity_poly.type
_entity_poly.pdbx_seq_one_letter_code
_entity_poly.pdbx_strand_id
1 'polypeptide(L)'
;MTPPRTTTPHPTRRTLLRLAAGTILTAPLSTLLKAQPTPSMHTRPIPSTGEPLPVVGCGTWRTFDVGDDLTAQARLAEVLRILFAAGGSVIDSSPMYGTSEAVTGTLLTQLAAHQKAFVATKVWTQGREAGIAQMEESMRRLQQPRIDLMQIHNLLDWRTQLATLRDWKASGRIRYLGITHYTSGAFDEVEAIMRSEKLDFVQIDYSADDRAAEERILPLAAERGIGVVINQPFGGGSLLAQLHGRPLPGWAAEIGCTSWAQVLLKFVLAHPAVTCVIPGTGRPEYMIDNVHAGIGDYPDQALRKQIVAALSA
;
A
#
# COMPACT_ATOMS: atom_id res chain seq x y z
N MET A 1 -23.35 11.10 102.96
CA MET A 1 -22.20 12.00 102.69
C MET A 1 -22.17 12.29 101.22
N THR A 2 -22.65 13.43 100.78
CA THR A 2 -22.82 13.88 99.44
C THR A 2 -21.80 14.96 99.14
N PRO A 3 -21.02 14.92 98.11
CA PRO A 3 -20.15 16.05 97.70
C PRO A 3 -20.89 17.02 96.81
N PRO A 4 -20.44 18.25 96.67
CA PRO A 4 -21.22 19.36 96.11
C PRO A 4 -21.00 19.50 94.57
N ARG A 5 -22.05 20.10 93.98
CA ARG A 5 -22.09 20.52 92.57
C ARG A 5 -21.19 21.74 92.29
N THR A 6 -20.42 21.71 91.26
CA THR A 6 -19.76 22.89 90.72
C THR A 6 -20.36 23.26 89.35
N THR A 7 -20.79 24.50 89.23
CA THR A 7 -21.41 25.14 88.09
C THR A 7 -20.34 25.68 87.21
N THR A 8 -20.42 25.38 85.88
CA THR A 8 -19.59 25.96 84.82
C THR A 8 -20.30 27.18 84.17
N PRO A 9 -19.65 28.28 83.92
CA PRO A 9 -20.23 29.40 83.17
C PRO A 9 -20.03 29.26 81.70
N HIS A 10 -21.07 29.58 80.89
CA HIS A 10 -21.02 29.75 79.47
C HIS A 10 -20.23 30.97 79.04
N PRO A 11 -19.40 30.88 78.04
CA PRO A 11 -18.80 32.09 77.37
C PRO A 11 -19.70 32.61 76.24
N THR A 12 -19.87 33.92 76.32
CA THR A 12 -20.60 34.79 75.40
C THR A 12 -20.06 34.82 73.98
N ARG A 13 -21.02 34.94 73.05
CA ARG A 13 -20.78 35.28 71.62
C ARG A 13 -20.08 36.62 71.48
N ARG A 14 -18.81 36.62 71.20
CA ARG A 14 -18.06 37.74 70.58
C ARG A 14 -16.55 37.44 70.64
N THR A 15 -16.02 36.75 69.68
CA THR A 15 -14.63 36.81 69.21
C THR A 15 -14.32 35.58 68.34
N LEU A 16 -14.74 35.59 67.09
CA LEU A 16 -14.21 34.70 66.06
C LEU A 16 -14.44 35.35 64.69
N LEU A 17 -13.75 36.44 64.49
CA LEU A 17 -13.48 37.02 63.20
C LEU A 17 -11.98 37.32 63.13
N ARG A 18 -11.22 36.43 62.48
CA ARG A 18 -9.93 36.67 61.83
C ARG A 18 -9.15 35.37 61.79
N LEU A 19 -9.13 34.78 60.58
CA LEU A 19 -8.01 34.10 59.90
C LEU A 19 -8.60 33.04 58.95
N ALA A 20 -9.15 33.52 57.81
CA ALA A 20 -9.24 32.71 56.62
C ALA A 20 -8.05 33.09 55.73
N ALA A 21 -6.90 32.47 55.95
CA ALA A 21 -5.80 32.48 55.00
C ALA A 21 -6.18 31.59 53.82
N GLY A 22 -6.51 32.19 52.69
CA GLY A 22 -6.84 31.49 51.47
C GLY A 22 -5.61 30.77 50.93
N THR A 23 -5.65 29.44 50.98
CA THR A 23 -4.74 28.59 50.21
C THR A 23 -5.30 28.51 48.80
N ILE A 24 -4.75 29.30 47.88
CA ILE A 24 -5.01 29.15 46.43
C ILE A 24 -4.34 27.83 45.99
N LEU A 25 -5.12 26.77 45.86
CA LEU A 25 -4.69 25.56 45.17
C LEU A 25 -4.55 25.93 43.67
N THR A 26 -3.36 26.21 43.23
CA THR A 26 -3.02 26.21 41.79
C THR A 26 -2.97 24.79 41.30
N ALA A 27 -4.08 24.30 40.75
CA ALA A 27 -4.09 23.06 39.99
C ALA A 27 -3.20 23.27 38.76
N PRO A 28 -2.24 22.38 38.49
CA PRO A 28 -1.51 22.45 37.22
C PRO A 28 -2.49 22.18 36.06
N LEU A 29 -2.65 23.14 35.19
CA LEU A 29 -3.34 23.00 33.92
C LEU A 29 -2.53 22.00 33.08
N SER A 30 -2.80 20.70 33.22
CA SER A 30 -2.23 19.70 32.34
C SER A 30 -2.83 19.94 30.97
N THR A 31 -2.14 20.71 30.14
CA THR A 31 -2.40 20.77 28.71
C THR A 31 -2.25 19.36 28.18
N LEU A 32 -3.37 18.68 27.96
CA LEU A 32 -3.43 17.48 27.13
C LEU A 32 -2.92 17.89 25.74
N LEU A 33 -1.61 17.72 25.49
CA LEU A 33 -1.10 17.67 24.13
C LEU A 33 -1.90 16.56 23.45
N LYS A 34 -2.86 16.92 22.60
CA LYS A 34 -3.45 15.98 21.65
C LYS A 34 -2.29 15.48 20.80
N ALA A 35 -1.89 14.23 21.01
CA ALA A 35 -0.94 13.57 20.12
C ALA A 35 -1.49 13.75 18.69
N GLN A 36 -0.74 14.44 17.85
CA GLN A 36 -1.07 14.53 16.43
C GLN A 36 -1.06 13.09 15.90
N PRO A 37 -2.10 12.64 15.19
CA PRO A 37 -2.10 11.30 14.62
C PRO A 37 -0.84 11.15 13.78
N THR A 38 -0.07 10.11 14.05
CA THR A 38 1.10 9.77 13.22
C THR A 38 0.60 9.62 11.77
N PRO A 39 1.21 10.29 10.79
CA PRO A 39 0.80 10.15 9.41
C PRO A 39 0.80 8.68 9.00
N SER A 40 -0.37 8.16 8.61
CA SER A 40 -0.53 6.78 8.15
C SER A 40 -0.56 6.73 6.63
N MET A 41 -0.17 5.58 6.06
CA MET A 41 -0.30 5.34 4.62
C MET A 41 -1.76 5.52 4.18
N HIS A 42 -1.96 6.23 3.09
CA HIS A 42 -3.28 6.37 2.47
C HIS A 42 -3.82 5.03 2.00
N THR A 43 -5.13 4.91 2.00
CA THR A 43 -5.83 3.79 1.39
C THR A 43 -6.78 4.30 0.31
N ARG A 44 -7.08 3.45 -0.66
CA ARG A 44 -8.12 3.69 -1.67
C ARG A 44 -9.07 2.52 -1.73
N PRO A 45 -10.37 2.75 -1.89
CA PRO A 45 -11.32 1.67 -1.98
C PRO A 45 -11.09 0.84 -3.24
N ILE A 46 -11.17 -0.48 -3.13
CA ILE A 46 -11.33 -1.37 -4.29
C ILE A 46 -12.73 -1.11 -4.84
N PRO A 47 -12.89 -0.64 -6.09
CA PRO A 47 -14.19 -0.13 -6.55
C PRO A 47 -15.31 -1.17 -6.50
N SER A 48 -14.99 -2.45 -6.73
CA SER A 48 -16.00 -3.52 -6.75
C SER A 48 -16.56 -3.89 -5.37
N THR A 49 -15.89 -3.53 -4.26
CA THR A 49 -16.27 -3.93 -2.90
C THR A 49 -16.28 -2.81 -1.88
N GLY A 50 -15.57 -1.72 -2.14
CA GLY A 50 -15.32 -0.65 -1.16
C GLY A 50 -14.24 -0.97 -0.11
N GLU A 51 -13.62 -2.16 -0.17
CA GLU A 51 -12.53 -2.54 0.75
C GLU A 51 -11.34 -1.58 0.61
N PRO A 52 -10.82 -1.01 1.71
CA PRO A 52 -9.68 -0.12 1.66
C PRO A 52 -8.39 -0.89 1.35
N LEU A 53 -7.69 -0.49 0.29
CA LEU A 53 -6.40 -1.04 -0.09
C LEU A 53 -5.30 0.01 0.10
N PRO A 54 -4.19 -0.30 0.80
CA PRO A 54 -3.05 0.62 0.91
C PRO A 54 -2.47 0.97 -0.45
N VAL A 55 -2.10 2.24 -0.62
CA VAL A 55 -1.70 2.77 -1.93
C VAL A 55 -0.30 2.35 -2.37
N VAL A 56 0.55 1.83 -1.47
CA VAL A 56 1.89 1.31 -1.80
C VAL A 56 1.99 -0.15 -1.38
N GLY A 57 2.38 -0.99 -2.31
CA GLY A 57 2.70 -2.40 -2.14
C GLY A 57 4.14 -2.71 -2.53
N CYS A 58 4.42 -4.00 -2.76
CA CYS A 58 5.73 -4.51 -3.16
C CYS A 58 5.58 -5.48 -4.32
N GLY A 59 6.20 -5.19 -5.46
CA GLY A 59 6.40 -6.13 -6.55
C GLY A 59 7.61 -7.03 -6.30
N THR A 60 7.52 -8.29 -6.66
CA THR A 60 8.57 -9.28 -6.38
C THR A 60 9.47 -9.60 -7.58
N TRP A 61 9.12 -9.12 -8.77
CA TRP A 61 9.89 -9.40 -9.98
C TRP A 61 11.35 -9.01 -9.84
N ARG A 62 12.27 -9.94 -10.19
CA ARG A 62 13.74 -9.82 -10.08
C ARG A 62 14.30 -9.62 -8.67
N THR A 63 13.48 -9.24 -7.69
CA THR A 63 13.97 -8.87 -6.36
C THR A 63 13.82 -9.99 -5.34
N PHE A 64 12.81 -10.86 -5.51
CA PHE A 64 12.54 -12.00 -4.62
C PHE A 64 12.97 -13.35 -5.21
N ASP A 65 13.54 -13.38 -6.40
CA ASP A 65 14.11 -14.59 -7.00
C ASP A 65 15.51 -14.85 -6.44
N VAL A 66 15.58 -15.24 -5.18
CA VAL A 66 16.83 -15.43 -4.42
C VAL A 66 17.06 -16.88 -3.97
N GLY A 67 16.13 -17.80 -4.31
CA GLY A 67 16.23 -19.20 -3.93
C GLY A 67 16.49 -19.36 -2.44
N ASP A 68 17.46 -20.22 -2.10
CA ASP A 68 17.80 -20.58 -0.72
C ASP A 68 18.87 -19.67 -0.09
N ASP A 69 19.19 -18.52 -0.68
CA ASP A 69 20.10 -17.54 -0.08
C ASP A 69 19.47 -16.92 1.18
N LEU A 70 19.83 -17.46 2.33
CA LEU A 70 19.30 -17.02 3.64
C LEU A 70 19.63 -15.55 3.95
N THR A 71 20.77 -15.04 3.46
CA THR A 71 21.15 -13.64 3.67
C THR A 71 20.25 -12.72 2.86
N ALA A 72 20.00 -13.07 1.61
CA ALA A 72 19.05 -12.33 0.78
C ALA A 72 17.62 -12.43 1.34
N GLN A 73 17.17 -13.62 1.75
CA GLN A 73 15.85 -13.81 2.38
C GLN A 73 15.70 -12.98 3.66
N ALA A 74 16.71 -12.89 4.51
CA ALA A 74 16.67 -12.06 5.72
C ALA A 74 16.49 -10.57 5.39
N ARG A 75 17.15 -10.06 4.34
CA ARG A 75 16.94 -8.69 3.85
C ARG A 75 15.52 -8.48 3.32
N LEU A 76 14.98 -9.45 2.58
CA LEU A 76 13.60 -9.40 2.06
C LEU A 76 12.56 -9.48 3.20
N ALA A 77 12.83 -10.25 4.25
CA ALA A 77 12.01 -10.24 5.45
C ALA A 77 11.91 -8.84 6.07
N GLU A 78 13.02 -8.10 6.09
CA GLU A 78 13.03 -6.72 6.58
C GLU A 78 12.26 -5.77 5.65
N VAL A 79 12.38 -5.94 4.33
CA VAL A 79 11.55 -5.22 3.34
C VAL A 79 10.07 -5.39 3.64
N LEU A 80 9.60 -6.62 3.87
CA LEU A 80 8.20 -6.89 4.20
C LEU A 80 7.79 -6.35 5.58
N ARG A 81 8.68 -6.41 6.61
CA ARG A 81 8.38 -5.81 7.91
C ARG A 81 8.14 -4.30 7.80
N ILE A 82 8.98 -3.61 7.04
CA ILE A 82 8.85 -2.17 6.80
C ILE A 82 7.53 -1.87 6.09
N LEU A 83 7.20 -2.61 5.03
CA LEU A 83 5.94 -2.46 4.31
C LEU A 83 4.74 -2.58 5.26
N PHE A 84 4.68 -3.67 6.04
CA PHE A 84 3.58 -3.92 6.96
C PHE A 84 3.53 -2.93 8.13
N ALA A 85 4.68 -2.50 8.65
CA ALA A 85 4.76 -1.50 9.71
C ALA A 85 4.25 -0.12 9.25
N ALA A 86 4.45 0.22 7.98
CA ALA A 86 3.93 1.44 7.37
C ALA A 86 2.43 1.35 6.99
N GLY A 87 1.78 0.20 7.18
CA GLY A 87 0.39 -0.03 6.82
C GLY A 87 0.17 -0.55 5.40
N GLY A 88 1.22 -0.85 4.65
CA GLY A 88 1.14 -1.52 3.36
C GLY A 88 0.75 -3.00 3.52
N SER A 89 0.13 -3.59 2.49
CA SER A 89 -0.29 -4.99 2.53
C SER A 89 -0.10 -5.73 1.21
N VAL A 90 -0.07 -5.04 0.09
CA VAL A 90 -0.05 -5.66 -1.24
C VAL A 90 1.32 -6.24 -1.56
N ILE A 91 1.36 -7.53 -1.90
CA ILE A 91 2.54 -8.23 -2.42
C ILE A 91 2.14 -8.85 -3.75
N ASP A 92 2.79 -8.43 -4.83
CA ASP A 92 2.50 -8.90 -6.18
C ASP A 92 3.63 -9.81 -6.71
N SER A 93 3.28 -11.04 -7.06
CA SER A 93 4.18 -12.05 -7.62
C SER A 93 3.66 -12.64 -8.92
N SER A 94 4.35 -13.65 -9.44
CA SER A 94 3.94 -14.43 -10.61
C SER A 94 4.69 -15.76 -10.65
N PRO A 95 4.08 -16.85 -11.18
CA PRO A 95 4.76 -18.13 -11.39
C PRO A 95 5.98 -18.05 -12.32
N MET A 96 6.06 -17.01 -13.16
CA MET A 96 7.22 -16.80 -14.04
C MET A 96 8.38 -16.02 -13.39
N TYR A 97 8.27 -15.63 -12.13
CA TYR A 97 9.32 -14.87 -11.42
C TYR A 97 10.28 -15.79 -10.65
N GLY A 98 10.64 -16.94 -11.24
CA GLY A 98 11.58 -17.89 -10.63
C GLY A 98 11.08 -18.42 -9.28
N THR A 99 11.87 -18.18 -8.23
CA THR A 99 11.57 -18.64 -6.87
C THR A 99 10.74 -17.64 -6.04
N SER A 100 10.36 -16.49 -6.62
CA SER A 100 9.73 -15.37 -5.89
C SER A 100 8.47 -15.76 -5.11
N GLU A 101 7.60 -16.64 -5.67
CA GLU A 101 6.40 -17.11 -4.95
C GLU A 101 6.77 -17.95 -3.73
N ALA A 102 7.72 -18.87 -3.86
CA ALA A 102 8.16 -19.74 -2.75
C ALA A 102 8.86 -18.92 -1.66
N VAL A 103 9.74 -18.01 -2.04
CA VAL A 103 10.40 -17.08 -1.11
C VAL A 103 9.37 -16.22 -0.38
N THR A 104 8.39 -15.65 -1.10
CA THR A 104 7.31 -14.86 -0.49
C THR A 104 6.52 -15.68 0.53
N GLY A 105 6.11 -16.91 0.20
CA GLY A 105 5.40 -17.81 1.12
C GLY A 105 6.21 -18.12 2.38
N THR A 106 7.50 -18.42 2.22
CA THR A 106 8.42 -18.66 3.34
C THR A 106 8.52 -17.43 4.25
N LEU A 107 8.69 -16.24 3.68
CA LEU A 107 8.81 -15.01 4.44
C LEU A 107 7.51 -14.64 5.16
N LEU A 108 6.36 -14.83 4.53
CA LEU A 108 5.05 -14.60 5.18
C LEU A 108 4.85 -15.53 6.38
N THR A 109 5.29 -16.80 6.27
CA THR A 109 5.26 -17.76 7.38
C THR A 109 6.19 -17.34 8.51
N GLN A 110 7.45 -16.99 8.21
CA GLN A 110 8.44 -16.54 9.19
C GLN A 110 7.98 -15.28 9.95
N LEU A 111 7.28 -14.39 9.27
CA LEU A 111 6.77 -13.14 9.83
C LEU A 111 5.40 -13.28 10.49
N ALA A 112 4.76 -14.44 10.43
CA ALA A 112 3.36 -14.68 10.82
C ALA A 112 2.42 -13.62 10.20
N ALA A 113 2.63 -13.31 8.89
CA ALA A 113 2.03 -12.17 8.20
C ALA A 113 0.99 -12.56 7.14
N HIS A 114 0.62 -13.83 7.02
CA HIS A 114 -0.37 -14.28 6.03
C HIS A 114 -1.70 -13.52 6.10
N GLN A 115 -2.16 -13.18 7.31
CA GLN A 115 -3.41 -12.43 7.51
C GLN A 115 -3.28 -10.91 7.25
N LYS A 116 -2.05 -10.40 7.19
CA LYS A 116 -1.76 -8.98 6.91
C LYS A 116 -1.55 -8.72 5.43
N ALA A 117 -1.11 -9.74 4.69
CA ALA A 117 -0.79 -9.62 3.29
C ALA A 117 -2.05 -9.70 2.42
N PHE A 118 -2.16 -8.76 1.48
CA PHE A 118 -3.01 -8.88 0.30
C PHE A 118 -2.14 -9.47 -0.82
N VAL A 119 -2.29 -10.77 -1.06
CA VAL A 119 -1.43 -11.49 -1.99
C VAL A 119 -2.01 -11.50 -3.39
N ALA A 120 -1.28 -10.91 -4.33
CA ALA A 120 -1.58 -10.94 -5.75
C ALA A 120 -0.59 -11.84 -6.49
N THR A 121 -1.10 -12.69 -7.37
CA THR A 121 -0.28 -13.46 -8.32
C THR A 121 -1.00 -13.62 -9.65
N LYS A 122 -0.47 -14.46 -10.54
CA LYS A 122 -0.90 -14.49 -11.93
C LYS A 122 -1.03 -15.92 -12.45
N VAL A 123 -1.80 -16.09 -13.53
CA VAL A 123 -1.76 -17.28 -14.38
C VAL A 123 -1.09 -16.91 -15.70
N TRP A 124 -0.14 -17.74 -16.15
CA TRP A 124 0.63 -17.53 -17.38
C TRP A 124 0.89 -18.85 -18.09
N THR A 125 -0.17 -19.41 -18.65
CA THR A 125 -0.12 -20.64 -19.47
C THR A 125 -1.36 -20.72 -20.35
N GLN A 126 -1.35 -21.62 -21.34
CA GLN A 126 -2.48 -21.87 -22.20
C GLN A 126 -3.28 -23.08 -21.73
N GLY A 127 -4.59 -23.05 -21.94
CA GLY A 127 -5.50 -24.14 -21.60
C GLY A 127 -5.96 -24.12 -20.15
N ARG A 128 -7.19 -24.60 -19.94
CA ARG A 128 -7.87 -24.58 -18.64
C ARG A 128 -7.16 -25.43 -17.59
N GLU A 129 -6.85 -26.68 -17.92
CA GLU A 129 -6.25 -27.63 -16.98
C GLU A 129 -4.85 -27.17 -16.53
N ALA A 130 -4.02 -26.74 -17.50
CA ALA A 130 -2.70 -26.19 -17.19
C ALA A 130 -2.79 -24.92 -16.36
N GLY A 131 -3.79 -24.05 -16.63
CA GLY A 131 -4.06 -22.85 -15.82
C GLY A 131 -4.41 -23.21 -14.37
N ILE A 132 -5.31 -24.17 -14.17
CA ILE A 132 -5.68 -24.63 -12.83
C ILE A 132 -4.45 -25.18 -12.10
N ALA A 133 -3.69 -26.09 -12.73
CA ALA A 133 -2.50 -26.66 -12.12
C ALA A 133 -1.46 -25.59 -11.74
N GLN A 134 -1.23 -24.60 -12.60
CA GLN A 134 -0.31 -23.51 -12.32
C GLN A 134 -0.78 -22.64 -11.13
N MET A 135 -2.05 -22.27 -11.08
CA MET A 135 -2.61 -21.49 -10.00
C MET A 135 -2.61 -22.24 -8.66
N GLU A 136 -2.86 -23.55 -8.66
CA GLU A 136 -2.73 -24.42 -7.47
C GLU A 136 -1.29 -24.49 -6.98
N GLU A 137 -0.33 -24.61 -7.89
CA GLU A 137 1.09 -24.55 -7.56
C GLU A 137 1.48 -23.18 -6.98
N SER A 138 0.96 -22.08 -7.51
CA SER A 138 1.16 -20.75 -6.95
C SER A 138 0.62 -20.65 -5.51
N MET A 139 -0.60 -21.17 -5.25
CA MET A 139 -1.14 -21.21 -3.87
C MET A 139 -0.24 -22.01 -2.92
N ARG A 140 0.28 -23.16 -3.39
CA ARG A 140 1.20 -24.00 -2.61
C ARG A 140 2.50 -23.28 -2.31
N ARG A 141 3.13 -22.64 -3.30
CA ARG A 141 4.39 -21.87 -3.13
C ARG A 141 4.22 -20.68 -2.21
N LEU A 142 3.15 -19.91 -2.40
CA LEU A 142 2.80 -18.75 -1.57
C LEU A 142 2.30 -19.15 -0.17
N GLN A 143 2.05 -20.45 0.07
CA GLN A 143 1.48 -20.98 1.31
C GLN A 143 0.17 -20.28 1.70
N GLN A 144 -0.66 -20.00 0.69
CA GLN A 144 -1.94 -19.31 0.86
C GLN A 144 -3.10 -20.24 0.49
N PRO A 145 -4.07 -20.45 1.40
CA PRO A 145 -5.26 -21.26 1.10
C PRO A 145 -6.23 -20.55 0.14
N ARG A 146 -6.08 -19.24 -0.01
CA ARG A 146 -6.87 -18.37 -0.88
C ARG A 146 -6.01 -17.21 -1.36
N ILE A 147 -6.05 -16.90 -2.64
CA ILE A 147 -5.36 -15.74 -3.22
C ILE A 147 -6.30 -14.53 -3.20
N ASP A 148 -5.78 -13.36 -2.84
CA ASP A 148 -6.59 -12.14 -2.86
C ASP A 148 -6.85 -11.68 -4.28
N LEU A 149 -5.82 -11.55 -5.12
CA LEU A 149 -5.98 -11.14 -6.51
C LEU A 149 -5.25 -12.12 -7.44
N MET A 150 -6.02 -12.81 -8.30
CA MET A 150 -5.47 -13.64 -9.38
C MET A 150 -5.64 -12.91 -10.71
N GLN A 151 -4.55 -12.78 -11.46
CA GLN A 151 -4.51 -12.00 -12.69
C GLN A 151 -4.08 -12.84 -13.88
N ILE A 152 -4.58 -12.52 -15.08
CA ILE A 152 -4.12 -13.12 -16.34
C ILE A 152 -2.90 -12.35 -16.80
N HIS A 153 -1.73 -13.02 -16.83
CA HIS A 153 -0.45 -12.39 -17.12
C HIS A 153 -0.27 -12.16 -18.62
N ASN A 154 -0.03 -10.90 -19.00
CA ASN A 154 0.20 -10.49 -20.39
C ASN A 154 -0.90 -10.97 -21.35
N LEU A 155 -2.14 -11.05 -20.87
CA LEU A 155 -3.35 -11.43 -21.63
C LEU A 155 -3.27 -12.84 -22.26
N LEU A 156 -2.30 -13.68 -21.83
CA LEU A 156 -2.10 -15.01 -22.41
C LEU A 156 -3.33 -15.89 -22.20
N ASP A 157 -3.93 -16.35 -23.31
CA ASP A 157 -5.14 -17.18 -23.33
C ASP A 157 -6.26 -16.64 -22.43
N TRP A 158 -6.46 -15.32 -22.46
CA TRP A 158 -7.29 -14.62 -21.49
C TRP A 158 -8.74 -15.12 -21.45
N ARG A 159 -9.30 -15.56 -22.59
CA ARG A 159 -10.69 -16.05 -22.63
C ARG A 159 -10.88 -17.33 -21.82
N THR A 160 -9.96 -18.29 -21.97
CA THR A 160 -9.97 -19.55 -21.22
C THR A 160 -9.70 -19.28 -19.73
N GLN A 161 -8.69 -18.47 -19.44
CA GLN A 161 -8.31 -18.21 -18.06
C GLN A 161 -9.36 -17.39 -17.32
N LEU A 162 -9.98 -16.38 -17.95
CA LEU A 162 -11.01 -15.56 -17.32
C LEU A 162 -12.24 -16.37 -16.90
N ALA A 163 -12.65 -17.35 -17.73
CA ALA A 163 -13.72 -18.28 -17.35
C ALA A 163 -13.36 -19.06 -16.08
N THR A 164 -12.12 -19.58 -16.02
CA THR A 164 -11.60 -20.29 -14.84
C THR A 164 -11.54 -19.41 -13.61
N LEU A 165 -11.05 -18.16 -13.74
CA LEU A 165 -10.97 -17.21 -12.62
C LEU A 165 -12.36 -16.85 -12.07
N ARG A 166 -13.38 -16.77 -12.92
CA ARG A 166 -14.77 -16.54 -12.48
C ARG A 166 -15.29 -17.70 -11.63
N ASP A 167 -15.03 -18.96 -12.05
CA ASP A 167 -15.37 -20.14 -11.27
C ASP A 167 -14.63 -20.15 -9.93
N TRP A 168 -13.35 -19.79 -9.92
CA TRP A 168 -12.56 -19.71 -8.70
C TRP A 168 -13.02 -18.59 -7.75
N LYS A 169 -13.42 -17.46 -8.30
CA LYS A 169 -14.02 -16.37 -7.51
C LYS A 169 -15.37 -16.81 -6.92
N ALA A 170 -16.22 -17.43 -7.70
CA ALA A 170 -17.52 -17.93 -7.23
C ALA A 170 -17.38 -19.00 -6.13
N SER A 171 -16.35 -19.86 -6.20
CA SER A 171 -16.05 -20.87 -5.18
C SER A 171 -15.24 -20.35 -3.99
N GLY A 172 -14.86 -19.08 -3.98
CA GLY A 172 -14.09 -18.45 -2.89
C GLY A 172 -12.61 -18.81 -2.84
N ARG A 173 -12.06 -19.46 -3.89
CA ARG A 173 -10.62 -19.74 -4.00
C ARG A 173 -9.79 -18.49 -4.26
N ILE A 174 -10.36 -17.49 -4.90
CA ILE A 174 -9.80 -16.14 -5.05
C ILE A 174 -10.84 -15.10 -4.63
N ARG A 175 -10.38 -13.91 -4.24
CA ARG A 175 -11.27 -12.79 -3.86
C ARG A 175 -11.56 -11.88 -5.04
N TYR A 176 -10.53 -11.57 -5.80
CA TYR A 176 -10.56 -10.65 -6.93
C TYR A 176 -9.92 -11.28 -8.14
N LEU A 177 -10.40 -10.92 -9.32
CA LEU A 177 -9.82 -11.30 -10.59
C LEU A 177 -9.42 -10.08 -11.42
N GLY A 178 -8.38 -10.22 -12.22
CA GLY A 178 -7.88 -9.14 -13.06
C GLY A 178 -7.11 -9.60 -14.27
N ILE A 179 -6.67 -8.62 -15.04
CA ILE A 179 -5.74 -8.80 -16.16
C ILE A 179 -4.53 -7.91 -15.95
N THR A 180 -3.40 -8.25 -16.57
CA THR A 180 -2.21 -7.41 -16.51
C THR A 180 -1.45 -7.38 -17.82
N HIS A 181 -0.86 -6.24 -18.11
CA HIS A 181 0.19 -6.09 -19.11
C HIS A 181 1.22 -5.06 -18.64
N TYR A 182 2.45 -5.16 -19.18
CA TYR A 182 3.59 -4.35 -18.73
C TYR A 182 4.09 -3.35 -19.79
N THR A 183 3.36 -3.19 -20.91
CA THR A 183 3.70 -2.21 -21.94
C THR A 183 2.45 -1.51 -22.47
N SER A 184 2.58 -0.22 -22.75
CA SER A 184 1.54 0.61 -23.37
C SER A 184 1.13 0.12 -24.78
N GLY A 185 2.01 -0.61 -25.47
CA GLY A 185 1.70 -1.21 -26.77
C GLY A 185 0.57 -2.23 -26.77
N ALA A 186 0.18 -2.77 -25.60
CA ALA A 186 -0.94 -3.70 -25.46
C ALA A 186 -2.27 -3.01 -25.07
N PHE A 187 -2.30 -1.70 -24.93
CA PHE A 187 -3.47 -0.98 -24.40
C PHE A 187 -4.72 -1.10 -25.26
N ASP A 188 -4.61 -1.32 -26.56
CA ASP A 188 -5.77 -1.59 -27.40
C ASP A 188 -6.49 -2.89 -27.00
N GLU A 189 -5.73 -3.95 -26.72
CA GLU A 189 -6.32 -5.22 -26.26
C GLU A 189 -6.79 -5.13 -24.80
N VAL A 190 -6.01 -4.50 -23.92
CA VAL A 190 -6.41 -4.23 -22.53
C VAL A 190 -7.73 -3.48 -22.49
N GLU A 191 -7.88 -2.40 -23.26
CA GLU A 191 -9.11 -1.61 -23.36
C GLU A 191 -10.27 -2.44 -23.87
N ALA A 192 -10.08 -3.23 -24.93
CA ALA A 192 -11.13 -4.09 -25.48
C ALA A 192 -11.65 -5.08 -24.43
N ILE A 193 -10.76 -5.70 -23.65
CA ILE A 193 -11.14 -6.62 -22.57
C ILE A 193 -11.86 -5.86 -21.45
N MET A 194 -11.33 -4.71 -21.01
CA MET A 194 -11.97 -3.89 -19.98
C MET A 194 -13.37 -3.43 -20.37
N ARG A 195 -13.65 -3.21 -21.67
CA ARG A 195 -14.97 -2.82 -22.16
C ARG A 195 -15.95 -4.00 -22.20
N SER A 196 -15.47 -5.19 -22.60
CA SER A 196 -16.32 -6.36 -22.80
C SER A 196 -16.54 -7.18 -21.53
N GLU A 197 -15.61 -7.16 -20.59
CA GLU A 197 -15.56 -8.08 -19.46
C GLU A 197 -15.73 -7.38 -18.11
N LYS A 198 -16.28 -8.10 -17.13
CA LYS A 198 -16.34 -7.63 -15.75
C LYS A 198 -15.06 -8.06 -15.04
N LEU A 199 -14.25 -7.07 -14.67
CA LEU A 199 -12.99 -7.23 -13.95
C LEU A 199 -13.06 -6.50 -12.61
N ASP A 200 -12.31 -6.99 -11.62
CA ASP A 200 -12.10 -6.26 -10.36
C ASP A 200 -10.86 -5.36 -10.46
N PHE A 201 -9.82 -5.83 -11.17
CA PHE A 201 -8.55 -5.11 -11.31
C PHE A 201 -7.99 -5.16 -12.73
N VAL A 202 -7.26 -4.13 -13.05
CA VAL A 202 -6.29 -4.09 -14.15
C VAL A 202 -4.94 -3.69 -13.60
N GLN A 203 -3.87 -4.39 -14.00
CA GLN A 203 -2.49 -4.01 -13.66
C GLN A 203 -1.76 -3.62 -14.93
N ILE A 204 -1.24 -2.39 -14.97
CA ILE A 204 -0.61 -1.80 -16.15
C ILE A 204 0.65 -1.00 -15.77
N ASP A 205 1.50 -0.75 -16.75
CA ASP A 205 2.57 0.23 -16.65
C ASP A 205 2.01 1.65 -16.68
N TYR A 206 2.57 2.47 -15.83
CA TYR A 206 2.31 3.91 -15.79
C TYR A 206 3.39 4.59 -14.95
N SER A 207 4.02 5.59 -15.53
CA SER A 207 5.11 6.35 -14.91
C SER A 207 5.12 7.81 -15.38
N ALA A 208 6.03 8.61 -14.87
CA ALA A 208 6.10 10.01 -15.25
C ALA A 208 6.66 10.22 -16.69
N ASP A 209 7.36 9.24 -17.25
CA ASP A 209 7.89 9.23 -18.62
C ASP A 209 7.00 8.46 -19.61
N ASP A 210 6.21 7.46 -19.17
CA ASP A 210 5.18 6.81 -19.98
C ASP A 210 3.78 7.07 -19.37
N ARG A 211 3.04 8.00 -19.99
CA ARG A 211 1.72 8.44 -19.56
C ARG A 211 0.59 7.99 -20.46
N ALA A 212 0.85 7.06 -21.40
CA ALA A 212 -0.18 6.59 -22.33
C ALA A 212 -1.45 6.05 -21.64
N ALA A 213 -1.30 5.52 -20.42
CA ALA A 213 -2.44 5.07 -19.61
C ALA A 213 -3.45 6.20 -19.28
N GLU A 214 -3.00 7.46 -19.18
CA GLU A 214 -3.88 8.61 -18.86
C GLU A 214 -4.91 8.90 -19.96
N GLU A 215 -4.62 8.51 -21.19
CA GLU A 215 -5.48 8.84 -22.33
C GLU A 215 -6.74 7.99 -22.36
N ARG A 216 -6.64 6.69 -22.05
CA ARG A 216 -7.75 5.75 -22.24
C ARG A 216 -7.96 4.78 -21.08
N ILE A 217 -6.90 4.15 -20.56
CA ILE A 217 -7.02 3.05 -19.60
C ILE A 217 -7.47 3.53 -18.23
N LEU A 218 -6.86 4.57 -17.70
CA LEU A 218 -7.22 5.13 -16.39
C LEU A 218 -8.63 5.73 -16.37
N PRO A 219 -9.05 6.53 -17.38
CA PRO A 219 -10.45 6.98 -17.48
C PRO A 219 -11.45 5.84 -17.57
N LEU A 220 -11.18 4.81 -18.38
CA LEU A 220 -12.04 3.64 -18.53
C LEU A 220 -12.13 2.82 -17.23
N ALA A 221 -11.02 2.67 -16.51
CA ALA A 221 -11.02 2.00 -15.22
C ALA A 221 -11.93 2.71 -14.20
N ALA A 222 -11.87 4.04 -14.15
CA ALA A 222 -12.74 4.85 -13.29
C ALA A 222 -14.21 4.71 -13.69
N GLU A 223 -14.53 4.78 -15.00
CA GLU A 223 -15.88 4.61 -15.53
C GLU A 223 -16.47 3.23 -15.20
N ARG A 224 -15.66 2.18 -15.32
CA ARG A 224 -16.08 0.79 -15.15
C ARG A 224 -16.00 0.29 -13.71
N GLY A 225 -15.48 1.09 -12.77
CA GLY A 225 -15.28 0.70 -11.38
C GLY A 225 -14.25 -0.44 -11.25
N ILE A 226 -13.14 -0.35 -11.99
CA ILE A 226 -12.04 -1.32 -11.98
C ILE A 226 -10.89 -0.74 -11.16
N GLY A 227 -10.38 -1.49 -10.18
CA GLY A 227 -9.18 -1.12 -9.42
C GLY A 227 -7.93 -1.14 -10.30
N VAL A 228 -7.04 -0.18 -10.12
CA VAL A 228 -5.82 -0.08 -10.93
C VAL A 228 -4.59 -0.30 -10.06
N VAL A 229 -3.80 -1.31 -10.41
CA VAL A 229 -2.47 -1.56 -9.85
C VAL A 229 -1.43 -1.11 -10.86
N ILE A 230 -0.47 -0.30 -10.43
CA ILE A 230 0.59 0.17 -11.31
C ILE A 230 1.86 -0.63 -11.10
N ASN A 231 2.29 -1.33 -12.13
CA ASN A 231 3.63 -1.88 -12.25
C ASN A 231 4.57 -0.85 -12.89
N GLN A 232 5.90 -1.09 -12.84
CA GLN A 232 6.94 -0.24 -13.43
C GLN A 232 6.81 1.29 -13.16
N PRO A 233 6.47 1.77 -11.95
CA PRO A 233 6.27 3.19 -11.66
C PRO A 233 7.55 4.04 -11.88
N PHE A 234 8.69 3.39 -12.09
CA PHE A 234 9.99 3.99 -12.36
C PHE A 234 10.49 3.71 -13.79
N GLY A 235 9.59 3.42 -14.76
CA GLY A 235 9.97 3.07 -16.12
C GLY A 235 10.90 1.85 -16.18
N GLY A 236 10.58 0.77 -15.41
CA GLY A 236 11.45 -0.40 -15.29
C GLY A 236 12.80 -0.13 -14.59
N GLY A 237 12.96 1.02 -13.94
CA GLY A 237 14.17 1.47 -13.26
C GLY A 237 14.99 2.51 -14.04
N SER A 238 14.66 2.78 -15.32
CA SER A 238 15.35 3.76 -16.17
C SER A 238 15.30 5.17 -15.59
N LEU A 239 14.17 5.60 -15.08
CA LEU A 239 14.00 6.92 -14.46
C LEU A 239 14.92 7.13 -13.26
N LEU A 240 15.04 6.16 -12.38
CA LEU A 240 15.93 6.26 -11.22
C LEU A 240 17.40 6.30 -11.63
N ALA A 241 17.78 5.54 -12.67
CA ALA A 241 19.13 5.60 -13.23
C ALA A 241 19.43 6.96 -13.85
N GLN A 242 18.50 7.54 -14.63
CA GLN A 242 18.62 8.86 -15.24
C GLN A 242 18.73 9.99 -14.21
N LEU A 243 18.00 9.86 -13.09
CA LEU A 243 17.94 10.88 -12.02
C LEU A 243 19.02 10.68 -10.95
N HIS A 244 19.87 9.66 -11.08
CA HIS A 244 20.92 9.39 -10.11
C HIS A 244 21.88 10.58 -9.98
N GLY A 245 22.11 11.03 -8.75
CA GLY A 245 22.98 12.19 -8.46
C GLY A 245 22.38 13.56 -8.77
N ARG A 246 21.18 13.62 -9.36
CA ARG A 246 20.50 14.91 -9.61
C ARG A 246 19.87 15.43 -8.31
N PRO A 247 20.11 16.72 -7.95
CA PRO A 247 19.48 17.32 -6.80
C PRO A 247 17.96 17.39 -6.97
N LEU A 248 17.25 17.26 -5.87
CA LEU A 248 15.80 17.48 -5.86
C LEU A 248 15.50 18.96 -6.07
N PRO A 249 14.53 19.30 -6.92
CA PRO A 249 14.01 20.66 -7.02
C PRO A 249 13.34 21.11 -5.71
N GLY A 250 13.32 22.42 -5.46
CA GLY A 250 12.77 22.97 -4.23
C GLY A 250 11.29 22.62 -3.97
N TRP A 251 10.50 22.47 -5.03
CA TRP A 251 9.10 22.09 -4.92
C TRP A 251 8.88 20.65 -4.39
N ALA A 252 9.90 19.78 -4.40
CA ALA A 252 9.76 18.43 -3.83
C ALA A 252 9.43 18.47 -2.33
N ALA A 253 9.92 19.48 -1.61
CA ALA A 253 9.63 19.69 -0.20
C ALA A 253 8.15 20.05 0.06
N GLU A 254 7.46 20.69 -0.89
CA GLU A 254 6.04 21.07 -0.77
C GLU A 254 5.12 19.86 -0.63
N ILE A 255 5.52 18.72 -1.22
CA ILE A 255 4.82 17.44 -1.10
C ILE A 255 5.54 16.46 -0.17
N GLY A 256 6.47 16.94 0.66
CA GLY A 256 7.19 16.16 1.67
C GLY A 256 8.12 15.10 1.09
N CYS A 257 8.63 15.28 -0.15
CA CYS A 257 9.55 14.34 -0.78
C CYS A 257 11.01 14.67 -0.46
N THR A 258 11.78 13.63 -0.13
CA THR A 258 13.22 13.68 0.15
C THR A 258 14.04 12.89 -0.88
N SER A 259 13.39 12.21 -1.82
CA SER A 259 14.02 11.45 -2.89
C SER A 259 13.24 11.55 -4.20
N TRP A 260 13.92 11.30 -5.32
CA TRP A 260 13.27 11.17 -6.62
C TRP A 260 12.30 9.99 -6.67
N ALA A 261 12.57 8.89 -5.95
CA ALA A 261 11.66 7.76 -5.89
C ALA A 261 10.31 8.16 -5.29
N GLN A 262 10.30 8.93 -4.19
CA GLN A 262 9.08 9.48 -3.61
C GLN A 262 8.34 10.40 -4.57
N VAL A 263 9.04 11.29 -5.27
CA VAL A 263 8.44 12.19 -6.27
C VAL A 263 7.75 11.40 -7.37
N LEU A 264 8.42 10.38 -7.94
CA LEU A 264 7.88 9.57 -9.03
C LEU A 264 6.68 8.72 -8.57
N LEU A 265 6.73 8.13 -7.38
CA LEU A 265 5.59 7.38 -6.84
C LEU A 265 4.40 8.30 -6.53
N LYS A 266 4.64 9.48 -5.95
CA LYS A 266 3.58 10.45 -5.70
C LYS A 266 2.98 11.01 -6.99
N PHE A 267 3.78 11.15 -8.05
CA PHE A 267 3.28 11.50 -9.38
C PHE A 267 2.23 10.48 -9.87
N VAL A 268 2.54 9.20 -9.77
CA VAL A 268 1.63 8.10 -10.15
C VAL A 268 0.40 8.07 -9.24
N LEU A 269 0.59 8.15 -7.94
CA LEU A 269 -0.47 8.14 -6.94
C LEU A 269 -1.37 9.39 -6.99
N ALA A 270 -0.90 10.48 -7.56
CA ALA A 270 -1.73 11.68 -7.74
C ALA A 270 -2.89 11.46 -8.74
N HIS A 271 -2.81 10.45 -9.60
CA HIS A 271 -3.93 10.13 -10.49
C HIS A 271 -5.05 9.42 -9.71
N PRO A 272 -6.29 9.95 -9.72
CA PRO A 272 -7.37 9.45 -8.85
C PRO A 272 -7.81 8.01 -9.17
N ALA A 273 -7.66 7.55 -10.41
CA ALA A 273 -8.01 6.18 -10.81
C ALA A 273 -6.99 5.12 -10.34
N VAL A 274 -5.77 5.51 -9.95
CA VAL A 274 -4.77 4.56 -9.46
C VAL A 274 -5.15 4.08 -8.07
N THR A 275 -5.27 2.78 -7.85
CA THR A 275 -5.58 2.20 -6.53
C THR A 275 -4.31 1.93 -5.72
N CYS A 276 -3.31 1.31 -6.33
CA CYS A 276 -2.06 0.94 -5.67
C CYS A 276 -0.88 0.95 -6.64
N VAL A 277 0.31 1.29 -6.16
CA VAL A 277 1.58 1.10 -6.88
C VAL A 277 2.38 -0.02 -6.25
N ILE A 278 3.11 -0.80 -7.05
CA ILE A 278 3.90 -1.96 -6.58
C ILE A 278 5.37 -1.85 -6.98
N PRO A 279 6.12 -0.85 -6.50
CA PRO A 279 7.55 -0.77 -6.75
C PRO A 279 8.26 -2.01 -6.20
N GLY A 280 9.10 -2.66 -7.03
CA GLY A 280 9.91 -3.80 -6.60
C GLY A 280 11.21 -3.34 -5.95
N THR A 281 11.55 -3.92 -4.78
CA THR A 281 12.84 -3.72 -4.14
C THR A 281 13.25 -4.92 -3.29
N GLY A 282 14.54 -5.22 -3.28
CA GLY A 282 15.18 -6.17 -2.35
C GLY A 282 15.95 -5.49 -1.22
N ARG A 283 15.83 -4.17 -1.06
CA ARG A 283 16.61 -3.36 -0.11
C ARG A 283 15.71 -2.64 0.87
N PRO A 284 15.91 -2.86 2.20
CA PRO A 284 15.10 -2.22 3.25
C PRO A 284 15.05 -0.70 3.15
N GLU A 285 16.18 -0.05 2.88
CA GLU A 285 16.29 1.40 2.75
C GLU A 285 15.41 1.96 1.61
N TYR A 286 15.26 1.21 0.51
CA TYR A 286 14.37 1.61 -0.59
C TYR A 286 12.91 1.36 -0.27
N MET A 287 12.59 0.35 0.55
CA MET A 287 11.21 0.18 1.01
C MET A 287 10.80 1.29 1.98
N ILE A 288 11.69 1.72 2.89
CA ILE A 288 11.46 2.91 3.73
C ILE A 288 11.12 4.11 2.85
N ASP A 289 11.90 4.33 1.80
CA ASP A 289 11.70 5.44 0.86
C ASP A 289 10.36 5.32 0.11
N ASN A 290 10.05 4.13 -0.41
CA ASN A 290 8.83 3.87 -1.17
C ASN A 290 7.56 4.08 -0.34
N VAL A 291 7.52 3.60 0.91
CA VAL A 291 6.32 3.73 1.75
C VAL A 291 6.01 5.17 2.14
N HIS A 292 7.02 6.04 2.21
CA HIS A 292 6.83 7.47 2.44
C HIS A 292 6.02 8.15 1.31
N ALA A 293 6.07 7.62 0.08
CA ALA A 293 5.23 8.14 -1.00
C ALA A 293 3.73 7.93 -0.77
N GLY A 294 3.36 6.97 0.07
CA GLY A 294 1.97 6.73 0.46
C GLY A 294 1.45 7.66 1.56
N ILE A 295 2.24 8.63 2.02
CA ILE A 295 1.92 9.50 3.17
C ILE A 295 1.92 10.96 2.72
N GLY A 296 1.02 11.77 3.32
CA GLY A 296 0.95 13.21 3.07
C GLY A 296 0.40 13.57 1.70
N ASP A 297 0.60 14.80 1.25
CA ASP A 297 -0.02 15.34 0.06
C ASP A 297 0.56 14.78 -1.24
N TYR A 298 -0.28 14.72 -2.27
CA TYR A 298 0.10 14.39 -3.64
C TYR A 298 0.22 15.66 -4.49
N PRO A 299 1.07 15.64 -5.54
CA PRO A 299 1.19 16.76 -6.44
C PRO A 299 -0.15 17.04 -7.15
N ASP A 300 -0.52 18.30 -7.22
CA ASP A 300 -1.63 18.77 -8.06
C ASP A 300 -1.23 18.72 -9.56
N GLN A 301 -2.16 19.13 -10.43
CA GLN A 301 -1.91 19.08 -11.87
C GLN A 301 -0.78 20.03 -12.32
N ALA A 302 -0.58 21.17 -11.65
CA ALA A 302 0.48 22.11 -11.98
C ALA A 302 1.85 21.53 -11.61
N LEU A 303 1.95 20.95 -10.41
CA LEU A 303 3.18 20.31 -9.96
C LEU A 303 3.49 19.03 -10.75
N ARG A 304 2.49 18.24 -11.14
CA ARG A 304 2.70 17.10 -12.05
C ARG A 304 3.34 17.53 -13.39
N LYS A 305 2.93 18.66 -13.97
CA LYS A 305 3.58 19.21 -15.17
C LYS A 305 5.03 19.60 -14.91
N GLN A 306 5.33 20.19 -13.75
CA GLN A 306 6.71 20.52 -13.38
C GLN A 306 7.57 19.27 -13.18
N ILE A 307 7.02 18.20 -12.57
CA ILE A 307 7.73 16.92 -12.44
C ILE A 307 8.11 16.38 -13.81
N VAL A 308 7.16 16.32 -14.76
CA VAL A 308 7.45 15.86 -16.14
C VAL A 308 8.51 16.71 -16.82
N ALA A 309 8.42 18.05 -16.74
CA ALA A 309 9.41 18.95 -17.31
C ALA A 309 10.81 18.72 -16.71
N ALA A 310 10.89 18.42 -15.40
CA ALA A 310 12.15 18.13 -14.74
C ALA A 310 12.81 16.84 -15.19
N LEU A 311 12.08 15.88 -15.76
CA LEU A 311 12.68 14.64 -16.32
C LEU A 311 13.43 14.89 -17.62
N SER A 312 13.04 15.91 -18.40
CA SER A 312 13.61 16.24 -19.71
C SER A 312 14.78 17.23 -19.62
N ALA A 313 14.99 17.86 -18.47
CA ALA A 313 16.08 18.81 -18.22
C ALA A 313 17.36 18.07 -17.78
#